data_2575560c5574a7bb78294c9a9e7ca405
#
_entry.id   2575560c5574a7bb78294c9a9e7ca405
#
_cell.length_a   1.000
_cell.length_b   1.000
_cell.length_c   1.000
_cell.angle_alpha   90.00
_cell.angle_beta   90.00
_cell.angle_gamma   90.00
#
_symmetry.space_group_name_H-M   'P 1'
#
loop_
_entity.id
_entity.type
_entity.pdbx_description
1 polymer ?
#
loop_
_entity_poly.entity_id
_entity_poly.type
_entity_poly.pdbx_seq_one_letter_code
_entity_poly.pdbx_strand_id
1 'polypeptide(L)'
;MRTSSSDLAALALVLAFACALYGRAATGSESDSHVSRVSRHYFLPATPENVQWGWYDPNEKPKLVIHSGDTVSIETVSHSLGQIKPGLDMGGIVKLRKENDGGGPHSITGPIYVSEAEPGDTLEVRILKIVPKPDAFNFNLPGRDFPSVGLLAPEFPEGFVRYYKLDLVKMQTEFKPGIMIDLKPFPGTFAVGVDPSEPDAKAGPPIRDARGRTSTLRPWKNGSNMDLNELQAGSTLYLPVFLKGGLIWTGDSHCRQGNGEVNLTALECAYKEIEIQPIVHKQVKTDWPWAETKTDWIFMGYDEDLNQAMKIAVEQTVNWLASQELVPMSREEAYALTSIVGDCRVTQVVDIRKGVHCMIPKRVFVGHGRAGPKRG
;
A
#
# COMPACT_ATOMS: atom_id res chain seq x y z
N MET A 1 -81.40 11.25 15.76
CA MET A 1 -82.07 12.49 15.34
C MET A 1 -81.26 13.11 14.26
N ARG A 2 -81.80 13.03 13.12
CA ARG A 2 -82.02 14.06 12.09
C ARG A 2 -80.73 14.69 11.59
N THR A 3 -80.23 14.32 10.37
CA THR A 3 -80.64 14.86 9.04
C THR A 3 -79.93 16.17 8.77
N SER A 4 -79.41 16.56 7.71
CA SER A 4 -79.56 16.20 6.27
C SER A 4 -78.57 17.04 5.53
N SER A 5 -77.91 16.52 4.56
CA SER A 5 -78.27 16.70 3.14
C SER A 5 -77.90 18.06 2.55
N SER A 6 -77.20 17.97 1.55
CA SER A 6 -77.50 18.23 0.11
C SER A 6 -77.05 19.63 -0.31
N ASP A 7 -76.65 20.00 -1.48
CA ASP A 7 -76.58 19.40 -2.81
C ASP A 7 -75.71 20.32 -3.70
N LEU A 8 -74.93 19.79 -4.58
CA LEU A 8 -75.10 19.89 -6.03
C LEU A 8 -75.01 21.26 -6.75
N ALA A 9 -74.18 21.26 -7.63
CA ALA A 9 -74.27 21.51 -9.09
C ALA A 9 -73.50 22.77 -9.53
N ALA A 10 -72.56 22.70 -10.33
CA ALA A 10 -72.47 22.39 -11.77
C ALA A 10 -72.57 23.65 -12.67
N LEU A 11 -71.82 23.58 -13.71
CA LEU A 11 -71.88 24.21 -15.04
C LEU A 11 -70.97 25.43 -15.24
N ALA A 12 -69.93 25.34 -15.96
CA ALA A 12 -69.68 25.20 -17.39
C ALA A 12 -69.55 26.52 -18.16
N LEU A 13 -68.52 26.52 -18.96
CA LEU A 13 -68.28 27.16 -20.29
C LEU A 13 -68.03 28.68 -20.29
N VAL A 14 -67.00 29.19 -20.93
CA VAL A 14 -66.77 29.42 -22.37
C VAL A 14 -65.49 30.24 -22.57
N LEU A 15 -64.62 29.76 -23.41
CA LEU A 15 -63.69 30.34 -24.36
C LEU A 15 -63.44 31.86 -24.37
N ALA A 16 -62.16 32.28 -24.38
CA ALA A 16 -61.67 33.14 -25.47
C ALA A 16 -60.14 33.22 -25.50
N PHE A 17 -59.60 33.14 -26.69
CA PHE A 17 -58.24 33.31 -27.16
C PHE A 17 -57.49 34.53 -26.67
N ALA A 18 -56.19 34.35 -26.29
CA ALA A 18 -55.18 35.36 -26.60
C ALA A 18 -53.81 34.66 -26.68
N CYS A 19 -53.22 34.63 -27.86
CA CYS A 19 -51.82 34.32 -28.13
C CYS A 19 -50.92 35.34 -27.43
N ALA A 20 -50.00 34.88 -26.60
CA ALA A 20 -48.82 35.66 -26.31
C ALA A 20 -47.62 34.72 -26.36
N LEU A 21 -46.78 34.94 -27.36
CA LEU A 21 -45.44 34.39 -27.54
C LEU A 21 -44.59 34.71 -26.31
N TYR A 22 -44.25 33.66 -25.53
CA TYR A 22 -43.12 33.70 -24.64
C TYR A 22 -42.20 32.53 -24.96
N GLY A 23 -40.99 32.85 -25.39
CA GLY A 23 -39.96 31.92 -25.70
C GLY A 23 -39.66 30.99 -24.54
N ARG A 24 -39.78 29.72 -24.78
CA ARG A 24 -39.30 28.66 -23.90
C ARG A 24 -37.78 28.65 -24.03
N ALA A 25 -37.13 29.24 -23.02
CA ALA A 25 -35.72 28.96 -22.80
C ALA A 25 -35.58 27.45 -22.57
N ALA A 26 -35.02 26.76 -23.55
CA ALA A 26 -34.58 25.40 -23.39
C ALA A 26 -33.46 25.42 -22.33
N THR A 27 -33.78 25.00 -21.11
CA THR A 27 -32.77 24.58 -20.16
C THR A 27 -32.16 23.31 -20.78
N GLY A 28 -31.04 23.52 -21.49
CA GLY A 28 -30.22 22.42 -21.90
C GLY A 28 -29.76 21.71 -20.61
N SER A 29 -30.24 20.50 -20.37
CA SER A 29 -29.55 19.58 -19.52
C SER A 29 -28.19 19.37 -20.19
N GLU A 30 -27.15 19.93 -19.61
CA GLU A 30 -25.80 19.47 -19.91
C GLU A 30 -25.79 17.97 -19.56
N SER A 31 -25.95 17.15 -20.57
CA SER A 31 -25.56 15.78 -20.49
C SER A 31 -24.06 15.82 -20.27
N ASP A 32 -23.61 15.61 -19.03
CA ASP A 32 -22.24 15.22 -18.73
C ASP A 32 -21.92 14.00 -19.59
N SER A 33 -21.44 14.24 -20.79
CA SER A 33 -20.80 13.22 -21.61
C SER A 33 -19.50 12.93 -20.85
N HIS A 34 -19.52 11.94 -19.98
CA HIS A 34 -18.30 11.28 -19.49
C HIS A 34 -17.60 10.69 -20.72
N VAL A 35 -16.84 11.54 -21.41
CA VAL A 35 -15.81 11.07 -22.33
C VAL A 35 -14.85 10.28 -21.47
N SER A 36 -14.92 8.96 -21.53
CA SER A 36 -14.02 8.10 -20.79
C SER A 36 -12.60 8.45 -21.23
N ARG A 37 -11.85 9.07 -20.34
CA ARG A 37 -10.46 9.43 -20.58
C ARG A 37 -9.69 8.13 -20.91
N VAL A 38 -8.94 8.13 -21.99
CA VAL A 38 -8.05 7.02 -22.34
C VAL A 38 -6.91 6.99 -21.31
N SER A 39 -6.73 5.84 -20.67
CA SER A 39 -5.60 5.59 -19.75
C SER A 39 -4.28 5.79 -20.47
N ARG A 40 -3.32 6.43 -19.81
CA ARG A 40 -1.97 6.69 -20.33
C ARG A 40 -0.97 5.84 -19.57
N HIS A 41 0.15 5.55 -20.21
CA HIS A 41 1.30 4.90 -19.62
C HIS A 41 2.44 5.90 -19.45
N TYR A 42 3.08 5.87 -18.28
CA TYR A 42 4.22 6.73 -17.93
C TYR A 42 5.40 5.89 -17.49
N PHE A 43 6.58 6.48 -17.56
CA PHE A 43 7.79 5.90 -17.00
C PHE A 43 8.46 6.90 -16.05
N LEU A 44 8.78 6.45 -14.82
CA LEU A 44 9.50 7.21 -13.81
C LEU A 44 10.86 6.56 -13.54
N PRO A 45 11.97 7.09 -14.11
CA PRO A 45 13.30 6.55 -13.89
C PRO A 45 13.81 6.85 -12.48
N ALA A 46 14.67 5.98 -11.94
CA ALA A 46 15.32 6.16 -10.65
C ALA A 46 16.57 7.07 -10.76
N THR A 47 16.38 8.31 -11.22
CA THR A 47 17.44 9.33 -11.22
C THR A 47 17.63 9.92 -9.84
N PRO A 48 18.77 10.59 -9.54
CA PRO A 48 18.99 11.25 -8.25
C PRO A 48 17.90 12.24 -7.85
N GLU A 49 17.25 12.89 -8.83
CA GLU A 49 16.16 13.85 -8.60
C GLU A 49 14.85 13.17 -8.24
N ASN A 50 14.66 11.91 -8.63
CA ASN A 50 13.43 11.14 -8.45
C ASN A 50 13.49 10.18 -7.26
N VAL A 51 14.68 10.00 -6.66
CA VAL A 51 14.89 9.07 -5.55
C VAL A 51 15.22 9.82 -4.27
N GLN A 52 14.55 9.46 -3.20
CA GLN A 52 14.81 9.97 -1.85
C GLN A 52 15.42 8.85 -0.99
N TRP A 53 16.24 9.22 -0.01
CA TRP A 53 16.88 8.27 0.88
C TRP A 53 16.35 8.39 2.31
N GLY A 54 15.59 7.40 2.73
CA GLY A 54 15.20 7.18 4.12
C GLY A 54 14.11 8.08 4.69
N TRP A 55 13.60 9.03 3.90
CA TRP A 55 12.63 10.02 4.36
C TRP A 55 11.53 10.28 3.33
N TYR A 56 10.27 10.30 3.78
CA TYR A 56 9.15 10.88 3.05
C TYR A 56 9.09 12.37 3.36
N ASP A 57 9.27 13.21 2.36
CA ASP A 57 9.11 14.67 2.50
C ASP A 57 7.73 15.08 1.96
N PRO A 58 6.79 15.53 2.81
CA PRO A 58 5.47 15.93 2.34
C PRO A 58 5.49 17.18 1.45
N ASN A 59 6.61 17.95 1.48
CA ASN A 59 6.81 19.15 0.67
C ASN A 59 7.58 18.88 -0.63
N GLU A 60 7.99 17.62 -0.87
CA GLU A 60 8.68 17.24 -2.09
C GLU A 60 7.75 17.43 -3.30
N LYS A 61 8.24 18.11 -4.32
CA LYS A 61 7.46 18.33 -5.54
C LYS A 61 7.21 16.99 -6.24
N PRO A 62 5.98 16.74 -6.70
CA PRO A 62 5.69 15.54 -7.48
C PRO A 62 6.64 15.39 -8.66
N LYS A 63 7.21 14.19 -8.80
CA LYS A 63 8.08 13.83 -9.93
C LYS A 63 7.27 13.46 -11.16
N LEU A 64 6.02 13.08 -10.94
CA LEU A 64 5.05 12.75 -11.97
C LEU A 64 3.65 13.11 -11.49
N VAL A 65 2.82 13.61 -12.41
CA VAL A 65 1.38 13.85 -12.19
C VAL A 65 0.60 12.97 -13.13
N ILE A 66 -0.27 12.15 -12.59
CA ILE A 66 -1.10 11.20 -13.33
C ILE A 66 -2.58 11.35 -12.97
N HIS A 67 -3.42 10.61 -13.64
CA HIS A 67 -4.83 10.47 -13.31
C HIS A 67 -5.16 9.04 -12.86
N SER A 68 -6.26 8.91 -12.13
CA SER A 68 -6.83 7.61 -11.77
C SER A 68 -6.99 6.71 -12.99
N GLY A 69 -6.48 5.47 -12.91
CA GLY A 69 -6.50 4.49 -13.98
C GLY A 69 -5.34 4.56 -14.98
N ASP A 70 -4.47 5.57 -14.90
CA ASP A 70 -3.20 5.56 -15.65
C ASP A 70 -2.26 4.47 -15.11
N THR A 71 -1.30 4.05 -15.92
CA THR A 71 -0.25 3.11 -15.51
C THR A 71 1.10 3.80 -15.44
N VAL A 72 1.94 3.36 -14.50
CA VAL A 72 3.30 3.89 -14.33
C VAL A 72 4.27 2.74 -14.17
N SER A 73 5.28 2.68 -15.04
CA SER A 73 6.47 1.87 -14.84
C SER A 73 7.49 2.68 -14.04
N ILE A 74 7.87 2.20 -12.87
CA ILE A 74 8.78 2.86 -11.93
C ILE A 74 10.07 2.06 -11.87
N GLU A 75 11.20 2.71 -12.06
CA GLU A 75 12.51 2.12 -11.78
C GLU A 75 12.89 2.36 -10.32
N THR A 76 13.60 1.42 -9.69
CA THR A 76 14.08 1.56 -8.30
C THR A 76 15.60 1.39 -8.21
N VAL A 77 16.16 1.83 -7.10
CA VAL A 77 17.53 1.52 -6.68
C VAL A 77 17.49 0.79 -5.33
N SER A 78 18.53 0.00 -5.07
CA SER A 78 18.66 -0.71 -3.79
C SER A 78 18.96 0.24 -2.63
N HIS A 79 19.06 -0.30 -1.42
CA HIS A 79 19.32 0.47 -0.20
C HIS A 79 20.47 1.47 -0.34
N SER A 80 20.40 2.55 0.45
CA SER A 80 21.45 3.57 0.57
C SER A 80 21.85 4.16 -0.80
N LEU A 81 20.83 4.52 -1.64
CA LEU A 81 21.01 5.05 -2.99
C LEU A 81 21.85 4.12 -3.90
N GLY A 82 21.68 2.79 -3.74
CA GLY A 82 22.39 1.79 -4.53
C GLY A 82 23.88 1.68 -4.20
N GLN A 83 24.32 2.18 -3.05
CA GLN A 83 25.73 2.13 -2.65
C GLN A 83 26.14 0.77 -2.10
N ILE A 84 25.19 -0.07 -1.64
CA ILE A 84 25.46 -1.45 -1.23
C ILE A 84 25.59 -2.32 -2.47
N LYS A 85 26.80 -2.71 -2.81
CA LYS A 85 27.14 -3.49 -4.02
C LYS A 85 28.30 -4.44 -3.75
N PRO A 86 28.48 -5.45 -4.61
CA PRO A 86 29.59 -6.41 -4.46
C PRO A 86 30.93 -5.74 -4.20
N GLY A 87 31.60 -6.18 -3.11
CA GLY A 87 32.87 -5.62 -2.64
C GLY A 87 32.74 -4.64 -1.47
N LEU A 88 31.55 -4.14 -1.14
CA LEU A 88 31.36 -3.38 0.09
C LEU A 88 31.32 -4.33 1.29
N ASP A 89 32.21 -4.10 2.27
CA ASP A 89 32.25 -4.88 3.50
C ASP A 89 31.24 -4.38 4.56
N MET A 90 31.19 -5.07 5.68
CA MET A 90 30.30 -4.70 6.81
C MET A 90 30.63 -3.32 7.37
N GLY A 91 31.90 -2.92 7.42
CA GLY A 91 32.32 -1.58 7.87
C GLY A 91 31.72 -0.48 6.98
N GLY A 92 31.75 -0.68 5.68
CA GLY A 92 31.11 0.21 4.70
C GLY A 92 29.59 0.29 4.86
N ILE A 93 28.91 -0.85 5.12
CA ILE A 93 27.46 -0.88 5.38
C ILE A 93 27.11 -0.10 6.67
N VAL A 94 27.86 -0.33 7.74
CA VAL A 94 27.69 0.40 9.00
C VAL A 94 27.87 1.91 8.82
N LYS A 95 28.88 2.32 8.02
CA LYS A 95 29.09 3.73 7.70
C LYS A 95 27.88 4.33 7.02
N LEU A 96 27.39 3.69 5.94
CA LEU A 96 26.19 4.15 5.22
C LEU A 96 24.97 4.25 6.14
N ARG A 97 24.82 3.28 7.06
CA ARG A 97 23.69 3.32 8.03
C ARG A 97 23.78 4.53 8.95
N LYS A 98 24.97 4.94 9.37
CA LYS A 98 25.21 6.09 10.24
C LYS A 98 25.10 7.44 9.49
N GLU A 99 25.34 7.48 8.20
CA GLU A 99 25.25 8.70 7.37
C GLU A 99 23.83 9.23 7.26
N ASN A 100 22.81 8.37 7.40
CA ASN A 100 21.40 8.77 7.34
C ASN A 100 20.70 8.45 8.68
N ASP A 101 21.26 8.96 9.76
CA ASP A 101 20.74 8.72 11.10
C ASP A 101 19.28 9.20 11.24
N GLY A 102 18.45 8.36 11.87
CA GLY A 102 17.01 8.57 12.03
C GLY A 102 16.17 8.27 10.78
N GLY A 103 16.74 8.34 9.59
CA GLY A 103 16.10 7.88 8.35
C GLY A 103 16.18 6.37 8.19
N GLY A 104 15.39 5.82 7.25
CA GLY A 104 15.51 4.42 6.84
C GLY A 104 16.70 4.19 5.90
N PRO A 105 17.09 2.93 5.65
CA PRO A 105 18.06 2.59 4.61
C PRO A 105 17.46 2.69 3.21
N HIS A 106 16.15 2.79 3.10
CA HIS A 106 15.39 2.61 1.87
C HIS A 106 15.59 3.76 0.91
N SER A 107 15.82 3.41 -0.35
CA SER A 107 15.80 4.35 -1.49
C SER A 107 14.41 4.26 -2.11
N ILE A 108 13.67 5.36 -2.10
CA ILE A 108 12.28 5.41 -2.56
C ILE A 108 12.15 6.33 -3.76
N THR A 109 11.52 5.84 -4.84
CA THR A 109 11.23 6.60 -6.06
C THR A 109 9.85 7.24 -5.96
N GLY A 110 9.76 8.54 -6.22
CA GLY A 110 8.53 9.34 -6.12
C GLY A 110 8.80 10.75 -5.61
N PRO A 111 7.77 11.53 -5.20
CA PRO A 111 6.36 11.15 -5.17
C PRO A 111 5.66 11.23 -6.52
N ILE A 112 4.66 10.36 -6.73
CA ILE A 112 3.73 10.44 -7.84
C ILE A 112 2.41 11.01 -7.33
N TYR A 113 1.91 12.05 -8.00
CA TYR A 113 0.66 12.72 -7.66
C TYR A 113 -0.48 12.19 -8.53
N VAL A 114 -1.56 11.70 -7.91
CA VAL A 114 -2.78 11.27 -8.58
C VAL A 114 -3.82 12.37 -8.49
N SER A 115 -4.17 12.99 -9.62
CA SER A 115 -4.93 14.26 -9.67
C SER A 115 -6.26 14.24 -8.92
N GLU A 116 -6.95 13.10 -8.91
CA GLU A 116 -8.27 12.95 -8.30
C GLU A 116 -8.24 12.56 -6.82
N ALA A 117 -7.05 12.18 -6.27
CA ALA A 117 -6.95 11.69 -4.91
C ALA A 117 -7.04 12.84 -3.89
N GLU A 118 -7.98 12.72 -2.95
CA GLU A 118 -8.21 13.68 -1.86
C GLU A 118 -8.20 12.95 -0.51
N PRO A 119 -7.89 13.64 0.60
CA PRO A 119 -7.96 13.04 1.93
C PRO A 119 -9.32 12.41 2.21
N GLY A 120 -9.31 11.16 2.70
CA GLY A 120 -10.51 10.37 2.98
C GLY A 120 -10.92 9.42 1.85
N ASP A 121 -10.28 9.48 0.70
CA ASP A 121 -10.42 8.48 -0.36
C ASP A 121 -9.60 7.22 -0.05
N THR A 122 -9.87 6.16 -0.78
CA THR A 122 -9.00 4.98 -0.85
C THR A 122 -8.30 4.91 -2.19
N LEU A 123 -7.00 4.67 -2.18
CA LEU A 123 -6.21 4.42 -3.36
C LEU A 123 -6.03 2.90 -3.55
N GLU A 124 -6.61 2.36 -4.61
CA GLU A 124 -6.35 1.00 -5.10
C GLU A 124 -5.11 1.04 -5.98
N VAL A 125 -4.10 0.24 -5.67
CA VAL A 125 -2.88 0.13 -6.46
C VAL A 125 -2.72 -1.30 -6.95
N ARG A 126 -2.93 -1.51 -8.23
CA ARG A 126 -2.69 -2.80 -8.90
C ARG A 126 -1.22 -2.91 -9.25
N ILE A 127 -0.56 -3.97 -8.80
CA ILE A 127 0.81 -4.29 -9.20
C ILE A 127 0.74 -5.19 -10.44
N LEU A 128 1.04 -4.62 -11.60
CA LEU A 128 0.85 -5.30 -12.87
C LEU A 128 2.06 -6.16 -13.26
N LYS A 129 3.27 -5.68 -12.95
CA LYS A 129 4.51 -6.31 -13.37
C LYS A 129 5.66 -5.93 -12.43
N ILE A 130 6.59 -6.85 -12.21
CA ILE A 130 7.84 -6.58 -11.50
C ILE A 130 8.98 -7.25 -12.26
N VAL A 131 10.02 -6.48 -12.60
CA VAL A 131 11.23 -6.96 -13.28
C VAL A 131 12.45 -6.61 -12.44
N PRO A 132 13.05 -7.57 -11.73
CA PRO A 132 14.25 -7.33 -10.95
C PRO A 132 15.49 -6.98 -11.80
N LYS A 133 16.46 -6.29 -11.19
CA LYS A 133 17.85 -6.22 -11.65
C LYS A 133 18.61 -7.47 -11.17
N PRO A 134 19.74 -7.83 -11.80
CA PRO A 134 20.40 -9.13 -11.57
C PRO A 134 21.23 -9.23 -10.30
N ASP A 135 21.37 -8.16 -9.54
CA ASP A 135 22.20 -8.12 -8.33
C ASP A 135 21.31 -8.03 -7.08
N ALA A 136 21.67 -8.81 -6.07
CA ALA A 136 20.98 -8.78 -4.78
C ALA A 136 21.98 -8.99 -3.63
N PHE A 137 21.52 -8.70 -2.41
CA PHE A 137 22.30 -8.93 -1.20
C PHE A 137 21.36 -9.24 -0.01
N ASN A 138 21.94 -9.80 1.03
CA ASN A 138 21.33 -9.89 2.35
C ASN A 138 22.40 -9.60 3.39
N PHE A 139 22.06 -8.89 4.45
CA PHE A 139 22.94 -8.65 5.57
C PHE A 139 22.18 -8.58 6.90
N ASN A 140 22.88 -8.79 7.98
CA ASN A 140 22.51 -8.32 9.32
C ASN A 140 23.63 -7.42 9.86
N LEU A 141 23.26 -6.35 10.56
CA LEU A 141 24.22 -5.45 11.18
C LEU A 141 24.96 -6.13 12.35
N PRO A 142 26.18 -5.65 12.73
CA PRO A 142 26.88 -6.17 13.87
C PRO A 142 26.08 -6.00 15.17
N GLY A 143 25.69 -7.10 15.80
CA GLY A 143 24.87 -7.07 17.01
C GLY A 143 25.54 -6.44 18.21
N ARG A 144 26.89 -6.37 18.26
CA ARG A 144 27.58 -5.63 19.30
C ARG A 144 27.32 -4.12 19.24
N ASP A 145 27.13 -3.55 18.03
CA ASP A 145 26.91 -2.11 17.82
C ASP A 145 25.40 -1.81 17.66
N PHE A 146 24.62 -2.78 17.23
CA PHE A 146 23.19 -2.69 16.93
C PHE A 146 22.37 -3.84 17.56
N PRO A 147 22.36 -3.96 18.91
CA PRO A 147 21.81 -5.14 19.59
C PRO A 147 20.30 -5.31 19.47
N SER A 148 19.57 -4.29 19.02
CA SER A 148 18.11 -4.33 18.81
C SER A 148 17.69 -4.33 17.34
N VAL A 149 18.65 -4.48 16.42
CA VAL A 149 18.40 -4.43 14.95
C VAL A 149 18.62 -5.81 14.35
N GLY A 150 17.55 -6.57 14.23
CA GLY A 150 17.49 -8.00 13.96
C GLY A 150 17.04 -8.80 15.18
N LEU A 151 16.27 -9.87 14.96
CA LEU A 151 15.63 -10.62 16.04
C LEU A 151 16.66 -11.28 16.99
N LEU A 152 17.75 -11.79 16.44
CA LEU A 152 18.83 -12.45 17.18
C LEU A 152 20.15 -11.65 17.08
N ALA A 153 20.08 -10.33 16.91
CA ALA A 153 21.26 -9.50 16.67
C ALA A 153 22.40 -9.73 17.69
N PRO A 154 22.16 -9.83 19.01
CA PRO A 154 23.23 -10.06 19.99
C PRO A 154 24.03 -11.37 19.78
N GLU A 155 23.43 -12.38 19.13
CA GLU A 155 24.08 -13.65 18.84
C GLU A 155 25.02 -13.58 17.62
N PHE A 156 24.96 -12.48 16.84
CA PHE A 156 25.76 -12.24 15.65
C PHE A 156 26.57 -10.93 15.79
N PRO A 157 27.56 -10.89 16.70
CA PRO A 157 28.25 -9.64 17.09
C PRO A 157 29.00 -8.96 15.95
N GLU A 158 29.46 -9.72 14.93
CA GLU A 158 30.23 -9.16 13.80
C GLU A 158 29.36 -8.79 12.60
N GLY A 159 28.07 -9.16 12.60
CA GLY A 159 27.20 -9.05 11.45
C GLY A 159 27.59 -10.01 10.32
N PHE A 160 26.87 -9.93 9.22
CA PHE A 160 27.10 -10.77 8.05
C PHE A 160 26.59 -10.05 6.80
N VAL A 161 27.29 -10.16 5.68
CA VAL A 161 26.82 -9.70 4.36
C VAL A 161 27.14 -10.73 3.31
N ARG A 162 26.19 -10.97 2.40
CA ARG A 162 26.38 -11.79 1.22
C ARG A 162 25.73 -11.15 0.00
N TYR A 163 26.44 -11.22 -1.12
CA TYR A 163 25.99 -10.75 -2.42
C TYR A 163 25.60 -11.93 -3.30
N TYR A 164 24.56 -11.73 -4.13
CA TYR A 164 23.99 -12.76 -4.98
C TYR A 164 23.88 -12.25 -6.42
N LYS A 165 24.03 -13.18 -7.37
CA LYS A 165 23.62 -12.99 -8.77
C LYS A 165 22.34 -13.76 -9.01
N LEU A 166 21.33 -13.07 -9.51
CA LEU A 166 20.02 -13.64 -9.77
C LEU A 166 19.94 -14.21 -11.18
N ASP A 167 19.51 -15.46 -11.31
CA ASP A 167 19.11 -16.05 -12.60
C ASP A 167 17.66 -15.60 -12.88
N LEU A 168 17.52 -14.51 -13.63
CA LEU A 168 16.21 -13.91 -13.94
C LEU A 168 15.42 -14.72 -14.99
N VAL A 169 16.04 -15.70 -15.66
CA VAL A 169 15.36 -16.60 -16.58
C VAL A 169 14.66 -17.72 -15.80
N LYS A 170 15.38 -18.33 -14.85
CA LYS A 170 14.84 -19.35 -13.97
C LYS A 170 14.10 -18.79 -12.77
N MET A 171 14.22 -17.49 -12.52
CA MET A 171 13.73 -16.82 -11.31
C MET A 171 14.25 -17.51 -10.05
N GLN A 172 15.54 -17.70 -9.95
CA GLN A 172 16.23 -18.36 -8.84
C GLN A 172 17.58 -17.72 -8.54
N THR A 173 18.11 -17.99 -7.35
CA THR A 173 19.50 -17.74 -6.99
C THR A 173 20.02 -18.85 -6.08
N GLU A 174 21.33 -19.09 -6.11
CA GLU A 174 21.97 -20.06 -5.22
C GLU A 174 22.43 -19.35 -3.93
N PHE A 175 21.88 -19.77 -2.77
CA PHE A 175 22.31 -19.28 -1.46
C PHE A 175 23.73 -19.75 -1.13
N LYS A 176 23.97 -21.04 -1.30
CA LYS A 176 25.28 -21.71 -1.29
C LYS A 176 25.15 -23.05 -2.05
N PRO A 177 26.25 -23.73 -2.40
CA PRO A 177 26.19 -24.97 -3.16
C PRO A 177 25.15 -25.95 -2.60
N GLY A 178 24.16 -26.26 -3.43
CA GLY A 178 23.06 -27.16 -3.09
C GLY A 178 21.84 -26.53 -2.41
N ILE A 179 21.80 -25.20 -2.21
CA ILE A 179 20.62 -24.49 -1.69
C ILE A 179 20.16 -23.44 -2.70
N MET A 180 19.07 -23.75 -3.40
CA MET A 180 18.45 -22.86 -4.37
C MET A 180 17.26 -22.10 -3.74
N ILE A 181 17.16 -20.81 -4.05
CA ILE A 181 16.06 -19.92 -3.60
C ILE A 181 15.29 -19.46 -4.84
N ASP A 182 13.97 -19.73 -4.84
CA ASP A 182 13.05 -19.19 -5.82
C ASP A 182 12.79 -17.72 -5.54
N LEU A 183 12.88 -16.89 -6.58
CA LEU A 183 12.56 -15.48 -6.49
C LEU A 183 11.04 -15.27 -6.52
N LYS A 184 10.57 -14.37 -5.67
CA LYS A 184 9.19 -13.90 -5.59
C LYS A 184 9.21 -12.39 -5.32
N PRO A 185 9.46 -11.57 -6.36
CA PRO A 185 9.67 -10.14 -6.20
C PRO A 185 8.43 -9.42 -5.70
N PHE A 186 8.62 -8.50 -4.75
CA PHE A 186 7.59 -7.61 -4.24
C PHE A 186 8.23 -6.33 -3.65
N PRO A 187 7.53 -5.18 -3.63
CA PRO A 187 8.03 -3.98 -2.94
C PRO A 187 7.88 -4.15 -1.43
N GLY A 188 8.98 -4.12 -0.67
CA GLY A 188 8.96 -4.05 0.79
C GLY A 188 8.34 -2.72 1.23
N THR A 189 8.74 -1.62 0.59
CA THR A 189 8.18 -0.29 0.82
C THR A 189 7.27 0.14 -0.32
N PHE A 190 6.00 0.37 0.03
CA PHE A 190 5.03 1.08 -0.81
C PHE A 190 4.22 2.02 0.08
N ALA A 191 4.22 3.32 -0.24
CA ALA A 191 3.63 4.33 0.63
C ALA A 191 2.81 5.35 -0.15
N VAL A 192 1.79 5.90 0.54
CA VAL A 192 1.18 7.18 0.20
C VAL A 192 1.66 8.25 1.18
N GLY A 193 1.28 9.51 0.92
CA GLY A 193 1.56 10.63 1.82
C GLY A 193 1.18 10.30 3.26
N VAL A 194 2.08 10.64 4.19
CA VAL A 194 1.99 10.21 5.59
C VAL A 194 0.82 10.86 6.31
N ASP A 195 0.14 10.10 7.15
CA ASP A 195 -0.89 10.61 8.06
C ASP A 195 -0.29 11.68 9.00
N PRO A 196 -0.77 12.94 8.94
CA PRO A 196 -0.29 13.98 9.83
C PRO A 196 -0.53 13.69 11.32
N SER A 197 -1.50 12.83 11.63
CA SER A 197 -1.86 12.41 12.99
C SER A 197 -1.08 11.18 13.48
N GLU A 198 -0.15 10.65 12.69
CA GLU A 198 0.66 9.50 13.09
C GLU A 198 1.38 9.78 14.43
N PRO A 199 1.14 8.95 15.47
CA PRO A 199 1.74 9.17 16.78
C PRO A 199 3.24 8.93 16.76
N ASP A 200 3.99 9.66 17.59
CA ASP A 200 5.40 9.41 17.78
C ASP A 200 5.67 7.98 18.29
N ALA A 201 6.85 7.47 17.94
CA ALA A 201 7.27 6.15 18.36
C ALA A 201 7.56 6.12 19.87
N LYS A 202 7.22 5.01 20.50
CA LYS A 202 7.59 4.73 21.91
C LYS A 202 9.03 4.24 22.02
N ALA A 203 9.58 3.70 20.94
CA ALA A 203 10.94 3.17 20.87
C ALA A 203 11.66 3.60 19.59
N GLY A 204 12.99 3.64 19.65
CA GLY A 204 13.84 4.02 18.52
C GLY A 204 13.90 5.53 18.23
N PRO A 205 14.45 5.93 17.08
CA PRO A 205 14.56 7.34 16.69
C PRO A 205 13.19 7.98 16.47
N PRO A 206 13.06 9.31 16.57
CA PRO A 206 11.83 10.04 16.25
C PRO A 206 11.29 9.63 14.86
N ILE A 207 9.98 9.59 14.73
CA ILE A 207 9.33 9.29 13.44
C ILE A 207 9.58 10.41 12.44
N ARG A 208 9.58 11.67 12.92
CA ARG A 208 9.79 12.86 12.11
C ARG A 208 11.06 13.58 12.46
N ASP A 209 11.74 14.09 11.46
CA ASP A 209 12.87 15.00 11.66
C ASP A 209 12.40 16.45 11.91
N ALA A 210 13.35 17.33 12.20
CA ALA A 210 13.05 18.77 12.45
C ALA A 210 12.45 19.51 11.23
N ARG A 211 12.52 18.93 10.04
CA ARG A 211 11.91 19.45 8.80
C ARG A 211 10.50 18.88 8.54
N GLY A 212 10.01 18.03 9.42
CA GLY A 212 8.71 17.36 9.27
C GLY A 212 8.70 16.18 8.30
N ARG A 213 9.87 15.71 7.82
CA ARG A 213 9.98 14.52 7.01
C ARG A 213 9.78 13.28 7.88
N THR A 214 9.09 12.28 7.36
CA THR A 214 8.82 11.03 8.07
C THR A 214 9.80 9.95 7.64
N SER A 215 10.35 9.21 8.61
CA SER A 215 11.27 8.10 8.37
C SER A 215 10.58 6.94 7.62
N THR A 216 11.29 6.33 6.67
CA THR A 216 10.80 5.15 5.93
C THR A 216 10.90 3.84 6.72
N LEU A 217 11.48 3.85 7.92
CA LEU A 217 11.75 2.63 8.71
C LEU A 217 10.51 1.86 9.14
N ARG A 218 9.39 2.56 9.37
CA ARG A 218 8.25 1.96 10.06
C ARG A 218 7.06 1.81 9.15
N PRO A 219 6.39 0.65 9.12
CA PRO A 219 5.08 0.52 8.51
C PRO A 219 4.03 1.25 9.35
N TRP A 220 3.02 1.82 8.71
CA TRP A 220 1.86 2.43 9.34
C TRP A 220 0.65 2.47 8.40
N LYS A 221 -0.35 3.27 8.75
CA LYS A 221 -1.59 3.41 7.96
C LYS A 221 -1.37 3.88 6.52
N ASN A 222 -0.32 4.63 6.25
CA ASN A 222 0.07 5.05 4.90
C ASN A 222 0.81 3.96 4.08
N GLY A 223 0.91 2.74 4.59
CA GLY A 223 1.75 1.67 4.04
C GLY A 223 3.16 1.76 4.58
N SER A 224 4.08 2.35 3.81
CA SER A 224 5.51 2.46 4.13
C SER A 224 6.21 1.10 4.07
N ASN A 225 7.03 0.77 5.05
CA ASN A 225 7.84 -0.45 5.12
C ASN A 225 7.02 -1.66 5.57
N MET A 226 6.10 -2.10 4.71
CA MET A 226 5.13 -3.15 5.05
C MET A 226 5.72 -4.55 5.03
N ASP A 227 6.68 -4.81 4.15
CA ASP A 227 7.34 -6.12 3.95
C ASP A 227 6.37 -7.27 3.70
N LEU A 228 5.26 -6.96 3.05
CA LEU A 228 4.23 -7.94 2.72
C LEU A 228 4.60 -8.71 1.46
N ASN A 229 5.13 -9.92 1.62
CA ASN A 229 5.65 -10.72 0.52
C ASN A 229 4.57 -11.28 -0.43
N GLU A 230 3.31 -11.07 -0.15
CA GLU A 230 2.17 -11.31 -1.04
C GLU A 230 1.95 -10.21 -2.08
N LEU A 231 2.60 -9.03 -1.96
CA LEU A 231 2.49 -7.92 -2.92
C LEU A 231 3.25 -8.17 -4.23
N GLN A 232 3.11 -9.34 -4.80
CA GLN A 232 3.70 -9.73 -6.07
C GLN A 232 2.91 -9.19 -7.26
N ALA A 233 3.45 -9.31 -8.47
CA ALA A 233 2.70 -9.00 -9.69
C ALA A 233 1.38 -9.77 -9.75
N GLY A 234 0.27 -9.07 -10.03
CA GLY A 234 -1.09 -9.59 -10.00
C GLY A 234 -1.83 -9.39 -8.67
N SER A 235 -1.18 -8.82 -7.65
CA SER A 235 -1.83 -8.38 -6.42
C SER A 235 -2.34 -6.94 -6.53
N THR A 236 -3.19 -6.56 -5.57
CA THR A 236 -3.71 -5.21 -5.42
C THR A 236 -3.55 -4.77 -3.97
N LEU A 237 -3.05 -3.56 -3.77
CA LEU A 237 -2.90 -2.91 -2.46
C LEU A 237 -3.90 -1.76 -2.35
N TYR A 238 -4.55 -1.63 -1.19
CA TYR A 238 -5.48 -0.55 -0.88
C TYR A 238 -4.93 0.28 0.27
N LEU A 239 -4.82 1.58 0.05
CA LEU A 239 -4.22 2.53 1.00
C LEU A 239 -5.17 3.71 1.27
N PRO A 240 -5.29 4.17 2.53
CA PRO A 240 -6.01 5.40 2.83
C PRO A 240 -5.26 6.62 2.29
N VAL A 241 -5.97 7.58 1.72
CA VAL A 241 -5.39 8.85 1.28
C VAL A 241 -5.45 9.87 2.40
N PHE A 242 -4.30 10.37 2.85
CA PHE A 242 -4.17 11.40 3.89
C PHE A 242 -3.86 12.78 3.35
N LEU A 243 -3.16 12.85 2.21
CA LEU A 243 -2.75 14.10 1.57
C LEU A 243 -3.30 14.17 0.17
N LYS A 244 -3.61 15.40 -0.28
CA LYS A 244 -4.06 15.65 -1.65
C LYS A 244 -3.06 15.08 -2.67
N GLY A 245 -3.58 14.39 -3.66
CA GLY A 245 -2.79 13.71 -4.69
C GLY A 245 -2.25 12.36 -4.26
N GLY A 246 -2.54 11.88 -3.05
CA GLY A 246 -2.07 10.60 -2.51
C GLY A 246 -0.56 10.56 -2.28
N LEU A 247 0.26 11.12 -3.17
CA LEU A 247 1.73 11.14 -3.10
C LEU A 247 2.33 9.72 -2.95
N ILE A 248 2.42 8.99 -4.06
CA ILE A 248 2.91 7.60 -4.03
C ILE A 248 4.44 7.56 -4.08
N TRP A 249 5.04 6.75 -3.20
CA TRP A 249 6.45 6.31 -3.26
C TRP A 249 6.53 4.80 -3.24
N THR A 250 7.53 4.25 -3.92
CA THR A 250 7.90 2.84 -3.82
C THR A 250 9.41 2.67 -3.91
N GLY A 251 9.90 1.64 -3.27
CA GLY A 251 11.33 1.28 -3.23
C GLY A 251 11.53 0.05 -2.38
N ASP A 252 12.72 -0.07 -1.79
CA ASP A 252 13.00 -1.20 -0.92
C ASP A 252 12.58 -2.51 -1.61
N SER A 253 13.29 -2.79 -2.69
CA SER A 253 12.89 -3.84 -3.63
C SER A 253 13.37 -5.19 -3.16
N HIS A 254 12.47 -6.06 -2.82
CA HIS A 254 12.75 -7.42 -2.36
C HIS A 254 12.59 -8.44 -3.48
N CYS A 255 13.59 -9.28 -3.68
CA CYS A 255 13.50 -10.41 -4.62
C CYS A 255 13.01 -11.70 -3.95
N ARG A 256 13.09 -11.79 -2.62
CA ARG A 256 12.54 -12.83 -1.77
C ARG A 256 12.63 -12.42 -0.31
N GLN A 257 11.58 -12.72 0.47
CA GLN A 257 11.59 -12.61 1.93
C GLN A 257 10.82 -13.78 2.53
N GLY A 258 11.32 -14.32 3.63
CA GLY A 258 10.55 -15.19 4.51
C GLY A 258 9.73 -14.36 5.49
N ASN A 259 8.53 -14.81 5.84
CA ASN A 259 7.72 -14.16 6.87
C ASN A 259 8.51 -14.07 8.17
N GLY A 260 8.51 -12.86 8.77
CA GLY A 260 9.28 -12.51 9.94
C GLY A 260 10.51 -11.65 9.68
N GLU A 261 11.14 -11.72 8.50
CA GLU A 261 12.34 -10.95 8.11
C GLU A 261 13.44 -10.92 9.18
N VAL A 262 13.67 -12.06 9.80
CA VAL A 262 14.25 -12.20 11.14
C VAL A 262 15.68 -11.67 11.32
N ASN A 263 16.48 -11.56 10.24
CA ASN A 263 17.86 -11.06 10.35
C ASN A 263 18.05 -9.58 10.01
N LEU A 264 16.98 -8.86 9.66
CA LEU A 264 16.91 -7.44 9.32
C LEU A 264 16.66 -7.13 7.84
N THR A 265 17.07 -7.99 6.92
CA THR A 265 16.90 -7.74 5.48
C THR A 265 16.30 -8.94 4.77
N ALA A 266 15.62 -8.66 3.67
CA ALA A 266 15.21 -9.66 2.69
C ALA A 266 16.38 -10.07 1.78
N LEU A 267 16.11 -10.68 0.65
CA LEU A 267 16.99 -10.70 -0.51
C LEU A 267 16.81 -9.37 -1.24
N GLU A 268 17.56 -8.36 -0.78
CA GLU A 268 17.51 -6.98 -1.22
C GLU A 268 17.98 -6.86 -2.65
N CYS A 269 17.24 -6.15 -3.48
CA CYS A 269 17.60 -5.93 -4.87
C CYS A 269 17.19 -4.53 -5.35
N ALA A 270 17.10 -4.33 -6.64
CA ALA A 270 16.48 -3.19 -7.29
C ALA A 270 15.61 -3.69 -8.43
N TYR A 271 14.66 -2.90 -8.86
CA TYR A 271 13.84 -3.22 -10.03
C TYR A 271 14.25 -2.38 -11.23
N LYS A 272 14.36 -3.06 -12.39
CA LYS A 272 14.33 -2.38 -13.67
C LYS A 272 12.96 -1.74 -13.89
N GLU A 273 11.92 -2.39 -13.35
CA GLU A 273 10.54 -1.95 -13.51
C GLU A 273 9.65 -2.57 -12.42
N ILE A 274 8.86 -1.73 -11.77
CA ILE A 274 7.61 -2.12 -11.14
C ILE A 274 6.50 -1.30 -11.82
N GLU A 275 5.55 -1.98 -12.50
CA GLU A 275 4.43 -1.34 -13.16
C GLU A 275 3.20 -1.40 -12.26
N ILE A 276 2.63 -0.23 -12.02
CA ILE A 276 1.45 -0.04 -11.18
C ILE A 276 0.32 0.67 -11.93
N GLN A 277 -0.92 0.43 -11.49
CA GLN A 277 -2.10 1.17 -11.89
C GLN A 277 -2.84 1.68 -10.66
N PRO A 278 -2.67 2.97 -10.29
CA PRO A 278 -3.44 3.58 -9.21
C PRO A 278 -4.87 3.92 -9.66
N ILE A 279 -5.85 3.58 -8.83
CA ILE A 279 -7.26 3.88 -9.03
C ILE A 279 -7.80 4.53 -7.75
N VAL A 280 -8.46 5.69 -7.89
CA VAL A 280 -9.03 6.42 -6.76
C VAL A 280 -10.48 5.98 -6.54
N HIS A 281 -10.79 5.51 -5.35
CA HIS A 281 -12.15 5.27 -4.88
C HIS A 281 -12.59 6.44 -4.01
N LYS A 282 -13.46 7.28 -4.58
CA LYS A 282 -13.94 8.50 -3.92
C LYS A 282 -14.82 8.18 -2.74
N GLN A 283 -14.52 8.78 -1.57
CA GLN A 283 -15.29 8.65 -0.34
C GLN A 283 -15.45 7.21 0.18
N VAL A 284 -14.67 6.28 -0.34
CA VAL A 284 -14.53 4.93 0.21
C VAL A 284 -13.42 4.95 1.23
N LYS A 285 -13.78 4.82 2.50
CA LYS A 285 -12.82 4.92 3.60
C LYS A 285 -12.20 3.57 3.93
N THR A 286 -10.87 3.53 3.99
CA THR A 286 -10.12 2.47 4.66
C THR A 286 -9.28 3.06 5.78
N ASP A 287 -9.20 2.39 6.93
CA ASP A 287 -8.46 2.89 8.08
C ASP A 287 -7.02 2.38 8.15
N TRP A 288 -6.78 1.22 7.55
CA TRP A 288 -5.50 0.54 7.48
C TRP A 288 -5.24 -0.02 6.09
N PRO A 289 -3.97 -0.20 5.70
CA PRO A 289 -3.64 -0.92 4.48
C PRO A 289 -4.26 -2.30 4.48
N TRP A 290 -4.75 -2.72 3.33
CA TRP A 290 -5.14 -4.08 3.08
C TRP A 290 -4.83 -4.44 1.63
N ALA A 291 -4.74 -5.72 1.33
CA ALA A 291 -4.38 -6.17 0.00
C ALA A 291 -5.27 -7.33 -0.44
N GLU A 292 -5.23 -7.62 -1.73
CA GLU A 292 -5.78 -8.84 -2.26
C GLU A 292 -4.86 -9.47 -3.30
N THR A 293 -4.87 -10.78 -3.33
CA THR A 293 -4.30 -11.59 -4.40
C THR A 293 -5.42 -12.24 -5.20
N LYS A 294 -5.06 -13.06 -6.17
CA LYS A 294 -6.03 -13.88 -6.88
C LYS A 294 -6.82 -14.81 -5.93
N THR A 295 -6.21 -15.23 -4.83
CA THR A 295 -6.71 -16.28 -3.94
C THR A 295 -7.16 -15.80 -2.58
N ASP A 296 -6.68 -14.65 -2.10
CA ASP A 296 -6.89 -14.22 -0.72
C ASP A 296 -7.17 -12.73 -0.61
N TRP A 297 -7.92 -12.33 0.42
CA TRP A 297 -7.93 -10.99 0.98
C TRP A 297 -6.98 -10.96 2.17
N ILE A 298 -6.25 -9.85 2.34
CA ILE A 298 -5.14 -9.73 3.29
C ILE A 298 -5.29 -8.44 4.08
N PHE A 299 -5.37 -8.55 5.41
CA PHE A 299 -5.55 -7.42 6.31
C PHE A 299 -4.35 -7.28 7.22
N MET A 300 -3.84 -6.06 7.36
CA MET A 300 -2.58 -5.79 8.03
C MET A 300 -2.79 -5.07 9.36
N GLY A 301 -1.88 -5.32 10.29
CA GLY A 301 -1.79 -4.62 11.56
C GLY A 301 -0.34 -4.38 11.94
N TYR A 302 -0.05 -3.18 12.45
CA TYR A 302 1.30 -2.75 12.81
C TYR A 302 1.31 -2.12 14.20
N ASP A 303 2.22 -2.58 15.05
CA ASP A 303 2.48 -2.01 16.39
C ASP A 303 3.88 -2.39 16.86
N GLU A 304 4.41 -1.66 17.82
CA GLU A 304 5.68 -2.01 18.48
C GLU A 304 5.55 -3.31 19.29
N ASP A 305 4.35 -3.62 19.78
CA ASP A 305 3.99 -4.90 20.40
C ASP A 305 3.36 -5.84 19.35
N LEU A 306 3.96 -7.01 19.13
CA LEU A 306 3.48 -8.01 18.19
C LEU A 306 2.05 -8.49 18.48
N ASN A 307 1.66 -8.56 19.77
CA ASN A 307 0.30 -8.96 20.16
C ASN A 307 -0.73 -7.87 19.75
N GLN A 308 -0.36 -6.59 19.86
CA GLN A 308 -1.21 -5.50 19.38
C GLN A 308 -1.28 -5.49 17.85
N ALA A 309 -0.18 -5.71 17.16
CA ALA A 309 -0.18 -5.87 15.69
C ALA A 309 -1.12 -6.99 15.25
N MET A 310 -1.07 -8.17 15.90
CA MET A 310 -2.00 -9.29 15.66
C MET A 310 -3.44 -8.88 15.90
N LYS A 311 -3.72 -8.20 17.03
CA LYS A 311 -5.08 -7.73 17.37
C LYS A 311 -5.63 -6.79 16.30
N ILE A 312 -4.83 -5.83 15.84
CA ILE A 312 -5.21 -4.89 14.78
C ILE A 312 -5.53 -5.65 13.49
N ALA A 313 -4.67 -6.57 13.05
CA ALA A 313 -4.89 -7.35 11.83
C ALA A 313 -6.18 -8.16 11.88
N VAL A 314 -6.44 -8.84 13.01
CA VAL A 314 -7.68 -9.61 13.21
C VAL A 314 -8.90 -8.69 13.26
N GLU A 315 -8.81 -7.54 13.92
CA GLU A 315 -9.91 -6.57 13.99
C GLU A 315 -10.27 -6.01 12.60
N GLN A 316 -9.26 -5.67 11.79
CA GLN A 316 -9.48 -5.25 10.39
C GLN A 316 -10.17 -6.36 9.59
N THR A 317 -9.72 -7.61 9.73
CA THR A 317 -10.32 -8.78 9.09
C THR A 317 -11.79 -8.95 9.45
N VAL A 318 -12.10 -8.93 10.75
CA VAL A 318 -13.47 -9.10 11.27
C VAL A 318 -14.38 -7.96 10.82
N ASN A 319 -13.90 -6.72 10.90
CA ASN A 319 -14.67 -5.54 10.49
C ASN A 319 -14.97 -5.59 8.98
N TRP A 320 -13.98 -5.94 8.17
CA TRP A 320 -14.16 -6.06 6.72
C TRP A 320 -15.16 -7.18 6.38
N LEU A 321 -15.01 -8.38 6.96
CA LEU A 321 -15.93 -9.50 6.73
C LEU A 321 -17.37 -9.13 7.11
N ALA A 322 -17.56 -8.52 8.27
CA ALA A 322 -18.90 -8.11 8.75
C ALA A 322 -19.51 -6.97 7.91
N SER A 323 -18.68 -6.21 7.17
CA SER A 323 -19.14 -5.11 6.31
C SER A 323 -19.51 -5.56 4.90
N GLN A 324 -19.22 -6.81 4.51
CA GLN A 324 -19.46 -7.28 3.14
C GLN A 324 -20.95 -7.60 2.92
N GLU A 325 -21.45 -7.14 1.76
CA GLU A 325 -22.81 -7.47 1.30
C GLU A 325 -22.85 -8.82 0.56
N LEU A 326 -21.70 -9.33 0.20
CA LEU A 326 -21.54 -10.57 -0.56
C LEU A 326 -22.17 -11.77 0.15
N VAL A 327 -21.83 -11.91 1.44
CA VAL A 327 -22.41 -12.87 2.37
C VAL A 327 -22.57 -12.13 3.69
N PRO A 328 -23.74 -11.53 3.96
CA PRO A 328 -23.98 -10.80 5.23
C PRO A 328 -23.72 -11.71 6.44
N MET A 329 -22.93 -11.23 7.39
CA MET A 329 -22.63 -11.93 8.63
C MET A 329 -22.47 -10.96 9.80
N SER A 330 -22.75 -11.45 11.00
CA SER A 330 -22.50 -10.69 12.22
C SER A 330 -20.99 -10.59 12.52
N ARG A 331 -20.61 -9.69 13.42
CA ARG A 331 -19.20 -9.61 13.86
C ARG A 331 -18.73 -10.89 14.55
N GLU A 332 -19.61 -11.56 15.28
CA GLU A 332 -19.35 -12.84 15.94
C GLU A 332 -19.10 -13.93 14.90
N GLU A 333 -19.91 -14.02 13.85
CA GLU A 333 -19.72 -14.96 12.74
C GLU A 333 -18.44 -14.66 11.98
N ALA A 334 -18.13 -13.38 11.70
CA ALA A 334 -16.90 -12.95 11.06
C ALA A 334 -15.66 -13.33 11.90
N TYR A 335 -15.74 -13.17 13.21
CA TYR A 335 -14.67 -13.55 14.14
C TYR A 335 -14.49 -15.07 14.18
N ALA A 336 -15.56 -15.83 14.24
CA ALA A 336 -15.53 -17.29 14.19
C ALA A 336 -14.95 -17.79 12.85
N LEU A 337 -15.38 -17.20 11.72
CA LEU A 337 -14.85 -17.53 10.40
C LEU A 337 -13.36 -17.23 10.31
N THR A 338 -12.91 -16.08 10.80
CA THR A 338 -11.49 -15.71 10.85
C THR A 338 -10.68 -16.75 11.61
N SER A 339 -11.20 -17.27 12.73
CA SER A 339 -10.52 -18.30 13.52
C SER A 339 -10.44 -19.67 12.81
N ILE A 340 -11.42 -19.96 11.96
CA ILE A 340 -11.51 -21.28 11.29
C ILE A 340 -10.67 -21.32 10.00
N VAL A 341 -10.69 -20.25 9.21
CA VAL A 341 -10.08 -20.25 7.87
C VAL A 341 -8.96 -19.23 7.68
N GLY A 342 -8.83 -18.28 8.61
CA GLY A 342 -7.81 -17.24 8.54
C GLY A 342 -6.41 -17.78 8.76
N ASP A 343 -5.46 -17.32 7.94
CA ASP A 343 -4.03 -17.60 8.08
C ASP A 343 -3.33 -16.31 8.47
N CYS A 344 -3.12 -16.09 9.78
CA CYS A 344 -2.47 -14.92 10.31
C CYS A 344 -0.98 -15.19 10.53
N ARG A 345 -0.13 -14.37 9.91
CA ARG A 345 1.33 -14.52 9.87
C ARG A 345 2.03 -13.29 10.39
N VAL A 346 3.21 -13.48 10.95
CA VAL A 346 4.14 -12.40 11.27
C VAL A 346 4.80 -11.93 9.97
N THR A 347 4.56 -10.71 9.56
CA THR A 347 5.09 -10.14 8.32
C THR A 347 6.58 -9.85 8.47
N GLN A 348 6.94 -9.03 9.48
CA GLN A 348 8.31 -8.72 9.90
C GLN A 348 8.37 -8.36 11.40
N VAL A 349 9.55 -8.47 12.02
CA VAL A 349 9.75 -8.17 13.46
C VAL A 349 10.94 -7.22 13.72
N VAL A 350 11.48 -6.58 12.67
CA VAL A 350 12.77 -5.87 12.72
C VAL A 350 12.68 -4.35 12.50
N ASP A 351 11.51 -3.81 12.13
CA ASP A 351 11.35 -2.40 11.74
C ASP A 351 10.75 -1.52 12.84
N ILE A 352 11.06 -1.82 14.08
CA ILE A 352 10.56 -1.15 15.28
C ILE A 352 9.06 -1.42 15.47
N ARG A 353 8.20 -1.04 14.53
CA ARG A 353 6.82 -1.53 14.46
C ARG A 353 6.80 -2.87 13.73
N LYS A 354 6.37 -3.88 14.43
CA LYS A 354 6.22 -5.23 13.89
C LYS A 354 4.95 -5.33 13.06
N GLY A 355 4.99 -6.18 12.03
CA GLY A 355 3.87 -6.40 11.12
C GLY A 355 3.22 -7.77 11.31
N VAL A 356 1.90 -7.80 11.26
CA VAL A 356 1.10 -9.02 11.13
C VAL A 356 0.13 -8.82 9.99
N HIS A 357 -0.09 -9.87 9.21
CA HIS A 357 -1.16 -9.89 8.22
C HIS A 357 -2.01 -11.15 8.36
N CYS A 358 -3.32 -11.01 8.20
CA CYS A 358 -4.28 -12.12 8.20
C CYS A 358 -4.86 -12.30 6.80
N MET A 359 -4.79 -13.51 6.28
CA MET A 359 -5.26 -13.89 4.95
C MET A 359 -6.57 -14.67 5.05
N ILE A 360 -7.57 -14.26 4.29
CA ILE A 360 -8.86 -14.95 4.17
C ILE A 360 -8.98 -15.51 2.76
N PRO A 361 -9.06 -16.84 2.58
CA PRO A 361 -9.10 -17.44 1.26
C PRO A 361 -10.45 -17.19 0.57
N LYS A 362 -10.39 -16.59 -0.63
CA LYS A 362 -11.58 -16.25 -1.44
C LYS A 362 -12.42 -17.48 -1.80
N ARG A 363 -11.82 -18.66 -1.88
CA ARG A 363 -12.48 -19.93 -2.23
C ARG A 363 -13.56 -20.38 -1.24
N VAL A 364 -13.55 -19.86 -0.02
CA VAL A 364 -14.58 -20.23 0.98
C VAL A 364 -15.92 -19.55 0.73
N PHE A 365 -15.95 -18.51 -0.12
CA PHE A 365 -17.15 -17.77 -0.51
C PHE A 365 -17.70 -18.34 -1.83
N VAL A 366 -18.45 -19.43 -1.74
CA VAL A 366 -18.94 -20.17 -2.91
C VAL A 366 -20.05 -19.39 -3.62
N GLY A 367 -19.95 -19.27 -4.95
CA GLY A 367 -20.99 -18.64 -5.79
C GLY A 367 -20.99 -17.11 -5.83
N HIS A 368 -20.05 -16.46 -5.18
CA HIS A 368 -19.95 -15.00 -5.12
C HIS A 368 -18.74 -14.52 -5.91
N GLY A 369 -18.97 -13.61 -6.86
CA GLY A 369 -17.92 -12.93 -7.62
C GLY A 369 -17.03 -12.04 -6.74
N ARG A 370 -16.04 -11.40 -7.35
CA ARG A 370 -15.06 -10.55 -6.65
C ARG A 370 -15.73 -9.51 -5.75
N ALA A 371 -15.48 -9.56 -4.45
CA ALA A 371 -15.75 -8.45 -3.56
C ALA A 371 -14.72 -7.34 -3.87
N GLY A 372 -15.18 -6.17 -4.27
CA GLY A 372 -14.38 -4.94 -4.39
C GLY A 372 -14.73 -3.98 -3.25
N PRO A 373 -13.97 -2.87 -3.09
CA PRO A 373 -14.37 -1.83 -2.16
C PRO A 373 -15.79 -1.36 -2.49
N LYS A 374 -16.59 -1.11 -1.45
CA LYS A 374 -17.96 -0.60 -1.62
C LYS A 374 -17.91 0.67 -2.48
N ARG A 375 -18.70 0.67 -3.56
CA ARG A 375 -19.00 1.92 -4.26
C ARG A 375 -19.96 2.69 -3.36
N GLY A 376 -19.50 3.81 -2.79
CA GLY A 376 -20.33 4.78 -2.10
C GLY A 376 -21.27 5.49 -3.07
#